data_dc153b6322a1cee1a9cf018913f0cb62
#
_entry.id   dc153b6322a1cee1a9cf018913f0cb62
#
_cell.length_a   1.000
_cell.length_b   1.000
_cell.length_c   1.000
_cell.angle_alpha   90.00
_cell.angle_beta   90.00
_cell.angle_gamma   90.00
#
_symmetry.space_group_name_H-M   'P 1'
#
loop_
_entity.id
_entity.type
_entity.pdbx_description
1 polymer ?
#
loop_
_entity_poly.entity_id
_entity_poly.type
_entity_poly.pdbx_seq_one_letter_code
_entity_poly.pdbx_strand_id
1 'polypeptide(L)'
;TGFLVFIVAAAVRHIFFEEAGAASIDALCPFGGVETLWQWVTTGAFVPKTHPSSLVLGVGLLLATLVSGAAFCGWICPFGTLQDALTWLRERLHIRAVNVPEKLDRWLRYGRYVTLALVLYMTISTVKLWFADYDPYRTIFGLGWLFEFNAAEQWPAYTIALTILAASFFIPRFWCKYTCPLGGALSLVSHVSLLRIRRTESTCKSCALCARPCPVGIAVEKAAPLVSTNCIGCLACVETCPRHGALEVAFMPKYWLSSLRGKFGRPSAERAASTPANITLAVPATVPLFVPVTTKTAASLEQGES
;
A
#
# COMPACT_ATOMS: atom_id res chain seq x y z
N THR A 1 -4.10 6.59 10.83
CA THR A 1 -5.01 7.71 11.22
C THR A 1 -4.27 8.99 11.58
N GLY A 2 -3.19 8.95 12.38
CA GLY A 2 -2.48 10.18 12.79
C GLY A 2 -1.94 11.01 11.63
N PHE A 3 -1.34 10.38 10.62
CA PHE A 3 -0.83 11.08 9.45
C PHE A 3 -1.94 11.70 8.57
N LEU A 4 -3.10 11.05 8.48
CA LEU A 4 -4.27 11.63 7.83
C LEU A 4 -4.70 12.94 8.51
N VAL A 5 -4.79 12.93 9.85
CA VAL A 5 -5.12 14.13 10.63
C VAL A 5 -4.10 15.24 10.40
N PHE A 6 -2.81 14.89 10.38
CA PHE A 6 -1.74 15.84 10.08
C PHE A 6 -1.89 16.47 8.69
N ILE A 7 -2.16 15.69 7.64
CA ILE A 7 -2.35 16.19 6.28
C ILE A 7 -3.57 17.11 6.20
N VAL A 8 -4.70 16.72 6.81
CA VAL A 8 -5.91 17.56 6.82
C VAL A 8 -5.65 18.86 7.59
N ALA A 9 -4.99 18.79 8.74
CA ALA A 9 -4.63 19.98 9.51
C ALA A 9 -3.68 20.91 8.74
N ALA A 10 -2.69 20.35 8.03
CA ALA A 10 -1.79 21.12 7.17
C ALA A 10 -2.54 21.80 6.00
N ALA A 11 -3.52 21.09 5.40
CA ALA A 11 -4.38 21.63 4.35
C ALA A 11 -5.22 22.81 4.85
N VAL A 12 -5.90 22.61 5.98
CA VAL A 12 -6.70 23.66 6.62
C VAL A 12 -5.83 24.87 6.96
N ARG A 13 -4.65 24.63 7.57
CA ARG A 13 -3.71 25.71 7.88
C ARG A 13 -3.29 26.49 6.62
N HIS A 14 -2.98 25.80 5.54
CA HIS A 14 -2.59 26.45 4.27
C HIS A 14 -3.69 27.34 3.71
N ILE A 15 -4.97 26.93 3.83
CA ILE A 15 -6.10 27.68 3.30
C ILE A 15 -6.40 28.93 4.17
N PHE A 16 -6.35 28.79 5.50
CA PHE A 16 -6.76 29.89 6.40
C PHE A 16 -5.64 30.87 6.75
N PHE A 17 -4.39 30.45 6.64
CA PHE A 17 -3.23 31.23 7.03
C PHE A 17 -2.28 31.40 5.84
N GLU A 18 -2.69 32.03 4.75
CA GLU A 18 -1.89 32.32 3.56
C GLU A 18 -0.55 33.04 3.86
N GLU A 19 0.24 32.51 4.79
CA GLU A 19 1.58 33.01 5.05
C GLU A 19 2.49 32.66 3.87
N ALA A 20 3.16 33.67 3.31
CA ALA A 20 4.19 33.53 2.30
C ALA A 20 5.27 32.57 2.80
N GLY A 21 5.19 31.28 2.42
CA GLY A 21 6.12 30.24 2.84
C GLY A 21 5.50 28.96 3.39
N ALA A 22 4.17 28.92 3.57
CA ALA A 22 3.51 27.65 3.90
C ALA A 22 3.66 26.66 2.74
N ALA A 23 4.28 25.49 3.00
CA ALA A 23 4.45 24.46 2.01
C ALA A 23 3.08 24.02 1.47
N SER A 24 2.89 24.10 0.16
CA SER A 24 1.67 23.61 -0.48
C SER A 24 1.51 22.10 -0.23
N ILE A 25 0.29 21.60 -0.31
CA ILE A 25 0.00 20.15 -0.17
C ILE A 25 0.75 19.33 -1.22
N ASP A 26 1.07 19.95 -2.36
CA ASP A 26 1.91 19.34 -3.40
C ASP A 26 3.31 18.98 -2.87
N ALA A 27 3.87 19.75 -1.94
CA ALA A 27 5.13 19.45 -1.29
C ALA A 27 5.07 18.23 -0.35
N LEU A 28 3.87 17.85 0.08
CA LEU A 28 3.62 16.67 0.92
C LEU A 28 3.11 15.47 0.11
N CYS A 29 2.97 15.61 -1.22
CA CYS A 29 2.61 14.48 -2.09
C CYS A 29 3.81 13.53 -2.26
N PRO A 30 3.72 12.28 -1.75
CA PRO A 30 4.84 11.35 -1.83
C PRO A 30 5.20 10.96 -3.28
N PHE A 31 4.22 11.00 -4.18
CA PHE A 31 4.44 10.70 -5.59
C PHE A 31 5.13 11.85 -6.33
N GLY A 32 4.78 13.09 -6.03
CA GLY A 32 5.46 14.27 -6.57
C GLY A 32 6.97 14.26 -6.29
N GLY A 33 7.37 13.71 -5.13
CA GLY A 33 8.78 13.50 -4.80
C GLY A 33 9.47 12.48 -5.73
N VAL A 34 8.81 11.38 -6.05
CA VAL A 34 9.33 10.35 -6.98
C VAL A 34 9.41 10.89 -8.41
N GLU A 35 8.40 11.64 -8.84
CA GLU A 35 8.33 12.28 -10.15
C GLU A 35 9.44 13.34 -10.33
N THR A 36 9.65 14.16 -9.32
CA THR A 36 10.73 15.17 -9.30
C THR A 36 12.12 14.51 -9.34
N LEU A 37 12.32 13.45 -8.55
CA LEU A 37 13.57 12.69 -8.55
C LEU A 37 13.85 12.07 -9.92
N TRP A 38 12.84 11.48 -10.54
CA TRP A 38 12.93 10.90 -11.87
C TRP A 38 13.33 11.94 -12.92
N GLN A 39 12.68 13.10 -12.92
CA GLN A 39 12.99 14.18 -13.84
C GLN A 39 14.42 14.70 -13.64
N TRP A 40 14.83 14.92 -12.40
CA TRP A 40 16.18 15.38 -12.10
C TRP A 40 17.25 14.40 -12.58
N VAL A 41 17.05 13.10 -12.40
CA VAL A 41 17.99 12.05 -12.82
C VAL A 41 18.06 11.94 -14.35
N THR A 42 16.94 12.13 -15.06
CA THR A 42 16.86 11.90 -16.52
C THR A 42 17.21 13.13 -17.33
N THR A 43 16.85 14.32 -16.86
CA THR A 43 17.01 15.58 -17.62
C THR A 43 18.03 16.53 -17.02
N GLY A 44 18.46 16.30 -15.76
CA GLY A 44 19.29 17.23 -14.99
C GLY A 44 18.57 18.54 -14.61
N ALA A 45 17.33 18.74 -15.04
CA ALA A 45 16.56 19.94 -14.82
C ALA A 45 15.69 19.80 -13.55
N PHE A 46 15.67 20.84 -12.75
CA PHE A 46 14.75 20.93 -11.59
C PHE A 46 13.41 21.55 -12.04
N VAL A 47 12.29 20.95 -11.63
CA VAL A 47 10.99 21.54 -11.95
C VAL A 47 10.82 22.84 -11.14
N PRO A 48 10.56 23.99 -11.77
CA PRO A 48 10.57 25.30 -11.11
C PRO A 48 9.56 25.47 -9.96
N LYS A 49 8.53 24.61 -9.91
CA LYS A 49 7.48 24.64 -8.87
C LYS A 49 7.66 23.64 -7.73
N THR A 50 8.72 22.81 -7.76
CA THR A 50 8.92 21.81 -6.70
C THR A 50 9.82 22.35 -5.61
N HIS A 51 9.35 22.25 -4.38
CA HIS A 51 10.14 22.59 -3.20
C HIS A 51 11.25 21.53 -3.01
N PRO A 52 12.47 21.91 -2.59
CA PRO A 52 13.53 20.93 -2.27
C PRO A 52 13.10 19.83 -1.30
N SER A 53 12.11 20.11 -0.45
CA SER A 53 11.50 19.14 0.47
C SER A 53 10.87 17.94 -0.23
N SER A 54 10.33 18.10 -1.45
CA SER A 54 9.73 17.00 -2.21
C SER A 54 10.78 15.98 -2.64
N LEU A 55 11.98 16.42 -2.98
CA LEU A 55 13.10 15.52 -3.31
C LEU A 55 13.51 14.70 -2.08
N VAL A 56 13.66 15.36 -0.92
CA VAL A 56 14.00 14.70 0.34
C VAL A 56 12.94 13.68 0.71
N LEU A 57 11.67 14.03 0.56
CA LEU A 57 10.55 13.13 0.81
C LEU A 57 10.58 11.92 -0.15
N GLY A 58 10.81 12.15 -1.45
CA GLY A 58 10.89 11.09 -2.46
C GLY A 58 12.04 10.12 -2.19
N VAL A 59 13.23 10.64 -1.92
CA VAL A 59 14.41 9.82 -1.57
C VAL A 59 14.17 9.07 -0.26
N GLY A 60 13.69 9.76 0.78
CA GLY A 60 13.37 9.14 2.07
C GLY A 60 12.34 8.01 1.94
N LEU A 61 11.31 8.21 1.12
CA LEU A 61 10.30 7.19 0.84
C LEU A 61 10.88 5.97 0.12
N LEU A 62 11.74 6.18 -0.89
CA LEU A 62 12.39 5.09 -1.60
C LEU A 62 13.34 4.31 -0.69
N LEU A 63 14.12 4.99 0.16
CA LEU A 63 14.98 4.34 1.15
C LEU A 63 14.15 3.57 2.19
N ALA A 64 13.08 4.15 2.70
CA ALA A 64 12.17 3.46 3.61
C ALA A 64 11.56 2.22 2.95
N THR A 65 11.19 2.30 1.66
CA THR A 65 10.67 1.17 0.89
C THR A 65 11.73 0.10 0.66
N LEU A 66 12.98 0.46 0.45
CA LEU A 66 14.08 -0.49 0.34
C LEU A 66 14.25 -1.29 1.64
N VAL A 67 14.01 -0.69 2.79
CA VAL A 67 14.10 -1.36 4.09
C VAL A 67 12.83 -2.17 4.36
N SER A 68 11.66 -1.57 4.32
CA SER A 68 10.40 -2.14 4.82
C SER A 68 9.41 -2.60 3.74
N GLY A 69 9.82 -2.57 2.47
CA GLY A 69 8.89 -2.81 1.35
C GLY A 69 7.85 -1.68 1.24
N ALA A 70 6.68 -1.99 0.69
CA ALA A 70 5.62 -1.00 0.53
C ALA A 70 4.82 -0.74 1.83
N ALA A 71 5.45 -0.83 3.02
CA ALA A 71 4.81 -0.61 4.32
C ALA A 71 4.23 0.81 4.46
N PHE A 72 4.80 1.79 3.77
CA PHE A 72 4.23 3.14 3.68
C PHE A 72 2.75 3.12 3.28
N CYS A 73 2.38 2.29 2.29
CA CYS A 73 1.00 2.18 1.81
C CYS A 73 0.05 1.55 2.84
N GLY A 74 0.58 0.72 3.74
CA GLY A 74 -0.20 0.05 4.78
C GLY A 74 -0.39 0.87 6.06
N TRP A 75 0.55 1.78 6.38
CA TRP A 75 0.61 2.43 7.70
C TRP A 75 0.49 3.95 7.66
N ILE A 76 1.08 4.60 6.65
CA ILE A 76 1.26 6.05 6.61
C ILE A 76 0.34 6.69 5.57
N CYS A 77 0.16 6.07 4.40
CA CYS A 77 -0.54 6.67 3.27
C CYS A 77 -1.98 7.10 3.63
N PRO A 78 -2.32 8.41 3.59
CA PRO A 78 -3.65 8.88 3.97
C PRO A 78 -4.73 8.42 2.97
N PHE A 79 -4.37 8.26 1.69
CA PHE A 79 -5.29 7.72 0.69
C PHE A 79 -5.64 6.25 0.96
N GLY A 80 -4.66 5.48 1.47
CA GLY A 80 -4.91 4.12 1.94
C GLY A 80 -5.89 4.08 3.11
N THR A 81 -5.70 4.97 4.09
CA THR A 81 -6.61 5.10 5.25
C THR A 81 -8.03 5.49 4.82
N LEU A 82 -8.17 6.40 3.83
CA LEU A 82 -9.47 6.79 3.27
C LEU A 82 -10.19 5.59 2.63
N GLN A 83 -9.48 4.79 1.83
CA GLN A 83 -10.06 3.59 1.21
C GLN A 83 -10.45 2.53 2.24
N ASP A 84 -9.68 2.39 3.31
CA ASP A 84 -10.04 1.49 4.42
C ASP A 84 -11.29 1.99 5.17
N ALA A 85 -11.42 3.31 5.35
CA ALA A 85 -12.63 3.91 5.92
C ALA A 85 -13.87 3.68 5.03
N LEU A 86 -13.73 3.79 3.71
CA LEU A 86 -14.80 3.45 2.75
C LEU A 86 -15.18 1.97 2.82
N THR A 87 -14.20 1.09 2.96
CA THR A 87 -14.43 -0.35 3.13
C THR A 87 -15.19 -0.62 4.43
N TRP A 88 -14.79 0.02 5.53
CA TRP A 88 -15.49 -0.07 6.80
C TRP A 88 -16.93 0.43 6.71
N LEU A 89 -17.16 1.58 6.07
CA LEU A 89 -18.50 2.13 5.89
C LEU A 89 -19.39 1.16 5.09
N ARG A 90 -18.85 0.60 4.00
CA ARG A 90 -19.54 -0.40 3.19
C ARG A 90 -19.94 -1.63 4.03
N GLU A 91 -19.02 -2.14 4.86
CA GLU A 91 -19.28 -3.28 5.74
C GLU A 91 -20.34 -2.94 6.80
N ARG A 92 -20.30 -1.72 7.33
CA ARG A 92 -21.31 -1.23 8.27
C ARG A 92 -22.70 -1.13 7.66
N LEU A 93 -22.76 -0.77 6.38
CA LEU A 93 -24.00 -0.75 5.58
C LEU A 93 -24.43 -2.13 5.07
N HIS A 94 -23.69 -3.19 5.41
CA HIS A 94 -23.94 -4.58 4.97
C HIS A 94 -23.98 -4.75 3.44
N ILE A 95 -23.30 -3.86 2.69
CA ILE A 95 -23.18 -3.92 1.24
C ILE A 95 -22.08 -4.91 0.87
N ARG A 96 -22.38 -5.83 -0.03
CA ARG A 96 -21.42 -6.85 -0.48
C ARG A 96 -20.30 -6.23 -1.31
N ALA A 97 -19.06 -6.68 -1.07
CA ALA A 97 -17.94 -6.36 -1.93
C ALA A 97 -18.09 -7.01 -3.30
N VAL A 98 -17.63 -6.32 -4.32
CA VAL A 98 -17.49 -6.92 -5.66
C VAL A 98 -16.20 -7.75 -5.67
N ASN A 99 -16.36 -9.07 -5.86
CA ASN A 99 -15.23 -9.97 -6.01
C ASN A 99 -14.78 -9.97 -7.46
N VAL A 100 -13.58 -9.44 -7.70
CA VAL A 100 -12.97 -9.46 -9.02
C VAL A 100 -12.41 -10.86 -9.28
N PRO A 101 -12.76 -11.52 -10.42
CA PRO A 101 -12.22 -12.83 -10.78
C PRO A 101 -10.68 -12.82 -10.77
N GLU A 102 -10.04 -13.88 -10.28
CA GLU A 102 -8.58 -13.95 -10.08
C GLU A 102 -7.78 -13.65 -11.37
N LYS A 103 -8.28 -14.10 -12.52
CA LYS A 103 -7.66 -13.83 -13.82
C LYS A 103 -7.69 -12.33 -14.15
N LEU A 104 -8.84 -11.68 -13.95
CA LEU A 104 -9.02 -10.25 -14.21
C LEU A 104 -8.22 -9.40 -13.21
N ASP A 105 -8.24 -9.77 -11.92
CA ASP A 105 -7.46 -9.10 -10.87
C ASP A 105 -5.96 -9.07 -11.22
N ARG A 106 -5.43 -10.19 -11.72
CA ARG A 106 -4.02 -10.28 -12.14
C ARG A 106 -3.70 -9.30 -13.27
N TRP A 107 -4.56 -9.20 -14.28
CA TRP A 107 -4.37 -8.27 -15.39
C TRP A 107 -4.52 -6.81 -14.97
N LEU A 108 -5.55 -6.50 -14.20
CA LEU A 108 -5.78 -5.13 -13.71
C LEU A 108 -4.63 -4.61 -12.84
N ARG A 109 -3.92 -5.47 -12.12
CA ARG A 109 -2.73 -5.08 -11.33
C ARG A 109 -1.58 -4.53 -12.16
N TYR A 110 -1.52 -4.84 -13.45
CA TYR A 110 -0.55 -4.22 -14.36
C TYR A 110 -0.90 -2.76 -14.67
N GLY A 111 -2.15 -2.37 -14.52
CA GLY A 111 -2.61 -0.99 -14.77
C GLY A 111 -1.79 0.05 -14.02
N ARG A 112 -1.39 -0.20 -12.78
CA ARG A 112 -0.55 0.73 -12.00
C ARG A 112 0.86 0.95 -12.61
N TYR A 113 1.41 -0.04 -13.32
CA TYR A 113 2.69 0.12 -14.03
C TYR A 113 2.50 0.90 -15.32
N VAL A 114 1.36 0.71 -16.00
CA VAL A 114 0.98 1.49 -17.19
C VAL A 114 0.79 2.95 -16.78
N THR A 115 0.06 3.20 -15.69
CA THR A 115 -0.13 4.57 -15.16
C THR A 115 1.21 5.19 -14.77
N LEU A 116 2.08 4.44 -14.07
CA LEU A 116 3.41 4.91 -13.71
C LEU A 116 4.23 5.28 -14.96
N ALA A 117 4.29 4.40 -15.97
CA ALA A 117 5.05 4.65 -17.19
C ALA A 117 4.50 5.86 -17.97
N LEU A 118 3.16 5.98 -18.04
CA LEU A 118 2.51 7.12 -18.67
C LEU A 118 2.86 8.43 -17.98
N VAL A 119 2.75 8.48 -16.66
CA VAL A 119 3.05 9.70 -15.88
C VAL A 119 4.52 10.07 -16.03
N LEU A 120 5.45 9.12 -15.87
CA LEU A 120 6.88 9.39 -16.01
C LEU A 120 7.23 9.88 -17.44
N TYR A 121 6.60 9.32 -18.48
CA TYR A 121 6.77 9.77 -19.84
C TYR A 121 6.25 11.19 -20.04
N MET A 122 5.04 11.50 -19.56
CA MET A 122 4.45 12.82 -19.69
C MET A 122 5.24 13.88 -18.91
N THR A 123 5.78 13.55 -17.73
CA THR A 123 6.62 14.46 -16.94
C THR A 123 7.88 14.87 -17.72
N ILE A 124 8.56 13.92 -18.38
CA ILE A 124 9.73 14.23 -19.23
C ILE A 124 9.32 15.09 -20.43
N SER A 125 8.21 14.74 -21.10
CA SER A 125 7.78 15.41 -22.32
C SER A 125 7.31 16.84 -22.10
N THR A 126 6.66 17.12 -20.96
CA THR A 126 6.07 18.43 -20.66
C THR A 126 6.95 19.31 -19.77
N VAL A 127 8.01 18.74 -19.16
CA VAL A 127 8.86 19.40 -18.15
C VAL A 127 8.03 20.02 -17.01
N LYS A 128 6.89 19.41 -16.69
CA LYS A 128 5.97 19.80 -15.62
C LYS A 128 5.52 18.56 -14.83
N LEU A 129 5.06 18.75 -13.61
CA LEU A 129 4.35 17.71 -12.87
C LEU A 129 2.96 17.52 -13.49
N TRP A 130 2.92 16.81 -14.65
CA TRP A 130 1.70 16.64 -15.43
C TRP A 130 0.59 15.95 -14.64
N PHE A 131 0.95 15.00 -13.79
CA PHE A 131 -0.01 14.24 -13.01
C PHE A 131 -0.67 15.07 -11.90
N ALA A 132 -0.02 16.14 -11.42
CA ALA A 132 -0.53 16.97 -10.33
C ALA A 132 -1.92 17.56 -10.61
N ASP A 133 -2.26 17.84 -11.87
CA ASP A 133 -3.57 18.39 -12.26
C ASP A 133 -4.69 17.34 -12.27
N TYR A 134 -4.33 16.05 -12.29
CA TYR A 134 -5.25 14.91 -12.33
C TYR A 134 -5.15 14.03 -11.08
N ASP A 135 -4.27 14.38 -10.13
CA ASP A 135 -4.00 13.57 -8.95
C ASP A 135 -5.20 13.58 -7.98
N PRO A 136 -5.84 12.42 -7.77
CA PRO A 136 -6.95 12.32 -6.81
C PRO A 136 -6.51 12.61 -5.38
N TYR A 137 -5.23 12.43 -5.05
CA TYR A 137 -4.68 12.80 -3.74
C TYR A 137 -4.77 14.31 -3.52
N ARG A 138 -4.26 15.09 -4.47
CA ARG A 138 -4.34 16.57 -4.43
C ARG A 138 -5.78 17.04 -4.43
N THR A 139 -6.61 16.49 -5.30
CA THR A 139 -8.02 16.86 -5.41
C THR A 139 -8.78 16.65 -4.10
N ILE A 140 -8.58 15.52 -3.42
CA ILE A 140 -9.33 15.19 -2.20
C ILE A 140 -8.75 15.89 -0.97
N PHE A 141 -7.44 15.82 -0.76
CA PHE A 141 -6.80 16.36 0.45
C PHE A 141 -6.41 17.83 0.34
N GLY A 142 -6.38 18.39 -0.87
CA GLY A 142 -6.17 19.83 -1.10
C GLY A 142 -7.32 20.69 -0.64
N LEU A 143 -8.49 20.08 -0.36
CA LEU A 143 -9.72 20.78 0.08
C LEU A 143 -10.16 21.95 -0.82
N GLY A 144 -9.53 22.17 -1.99
CA GLY A 144 -9.90 23.20 -2.95
C GLY A 144 -11.36 23.07 -3.41
N TRP A 145 -11.85 21.83 -3.51
CA TRP A 145 -13.26 21.56 -3.85
C TRP A 145 -14.26 22.08 -2.82
N LEU A 146 -13.83 22.33 -1.59
CA LEU A 146 -14.69 22.83 -0.51
C LEU A 146 -14.73 24.37 -0.48
N PHE A 147 -13.64 25.04 -0.86
CA PHE A 147 -13.47 26.50 -0.71
C PHE A 147 -13.46 27.23 -2.06
N GLU A 148 -12.90 26.63 -3.11
CA GLU A 148 -12.76 27.22 -4.44
C GLU A 148 -13.25 26.23 -5.51
N PHE A 149 -14.55 25.87 -5.45
CA PHE A 149 -15.12 24.92 -6.40
C PHE A 149 -15.18 25.51 -7.81
N ASN A 150 -14.22 25.15 -8.67
CA ASN A 150 -14.19 25.53 -10.08
C ASN A 150 -14.46 24.32 -10.98
N ALA A 151 -15.75 24.00 -11.15
CA ALA A 151 -16.17 22.85 -11.95
C ALA A 151 -15.81 23.00 -13.44
N ALA A 152 -15.72 24.24 -13.96
CA ALA A 152 -15.46 24.48 -15.38
C ALA A 152 -14.02 24.09 -15.78
N GLU A 153 -13.06 24.29 -14.90
CA GLU A 153 -11.65 24.07 -15.18
C GLU A 153 -11.14 22.71 -14.66
N GLN A 154 -11.64 22.28 -13.50
CA GLN A 154 -11.14 21.08 -12.80
C GLN A 154 -12.07 19.86 -12.89
N TRP A 155 -13.06 19.88 -13.78
CA TRP A 155 -14.01 18.77 -13.95
C TRP A 155 -13.34 17.39 -14.18
N PRO A 156 -12.19 17.27 -14.92
CA PRO A 156 -11.56 15.97 -15.09
C PRO A 156 -11.00 15.41 -13.78
N ALA A 157 -10.39 16.25 -12.94
CA ALA A 157 -9.84 15.84 -11.64
C ALA A 157 -10.96 15.38 -10.69
N TYR A 158 -12.09 16.11 -10.65
CA TYR A 158 -13.24 15.74 -9.82
C TYR A 158 -13.90 14.44 -10.28
N THR A 159 -14.05 14.23 -11.59
CA THR A 159 -14.62 12.99 -12.14
C THR A 159 -13.72 11.80 -11.87
N ILE A 160 -12.40 11.95 -12.02
CA ILE A 160 -11.42 10.90 -11.69
C ILE A 160 -11.49 10.58 -10.19
N ALA A 161 -11.44 11.59 -9.31
CA ALA A 161 -11.51 11.39 -7.87
C ALA A 161 -12.80 10.70 -7.45
N LEU A 162 -13.96 11.13 -7.95
CA LEU A 162 -15.26 10.54 -7.67
C LEU A 162 -15.33 9.08 -8.14
N THR A 163 -14.85 8.80 -9.36
CA THR A 163 -14.81 7.45 -9.91
C THR A 163 -13.95 6.52 -9.07
N ILE A 164 -12.78 7.00 -8.62
CA ILE A 164 -11.88 6.24 -7.76
C ILE A 164 -12.51 5.97 -6.39
N LEU A 165 -13.18 6.96 -5.79
CA LEU A 165 -13.86 6.78 -4.51
C LEU A 165 -15.01 5.78 -4.64
N ALA A 166 -15.84 5.90 -5.68
CA ALA A 166 -16.92 4.98 -5.96
C ALA A 166 -16.40 3.54 -6.19
N ALA A 167 -15.37 3.38 -7.03
CA ALA A 167 -14.75 2.08 -7.25
C ALA A 167 -14.12 1.50 -5.97
N SER A 168 -13.48 2.34 -5.14
CA SER A 168 -12.88 1.93 -3.87
C SER A 168 -13.92 1.55 -2.81
N PHE A 169 -15.14 2.06 -2.91
CA PHE A 169 -16.24 1.66 -2.04
C PHE A 169 -16.67 0.21 -2.32
N PHE A 170 -16.74 -0.20 -3.59
CA PHE A 170 -17.12 -1.56 -3.98
C PHE A 170 -15.96 -2.56 -3.97
N ILE A 171 -14.76 -2.14 -4.36
CA ILE A 171 -13.56 -2.97 -4.43
C ILE A 171 -12.53 -2.45 -3.43
N PRO A 172 -12.21 -3.19 -2.36
CA PRO A 172 -11.25 -2.75 -1.35
C PRO A 172 -9.91 -2.35 -1.97
N ARG A 173 -9.45 -1.16 -1.61
CA ARG A 173 -8.17 -0.60 -2.07
C ARG A 173 -8.01 -0.57 -3.59
N PHE A 174 -9.07 -0.29 -4.34
CA PHE A 174 -9.10 -0.25 -5.81
C PHE A 174 -7.95 0.58 -6.39
N TRP A 175 -7.81 1.83 -5.95
CA TRP A 175 -6.75 2.73 -6.41
C TRP A 175 -5.37 2.14 -6.19
N CYS A 176 -5.08 1.70 -4.96
CA CYS A 176 -3.77 1.15 -4.58
C CYS A 176 -3.42 -0.13 -5.36
N LYS A 177 -4.43 -0.94 -5.70
CA LYS A 177 -4.23 -2.21 -6.40
C LYS A 177 -3.97 -2.04 -7.89
N TYR A 178 -4.69 -1.13 -8.56
CA TYR A 178 -4.81 -1.15 -10.01
C TYR A 178 -4.28 0.10 -10.71
N THR A 179 -4.33 1.27 -10.07
CA THR A 179 -4.10 2.52 -10.80
C THR A 179 -3.01 3.40 -10.18
N CYS A 180 -2.73 3.28 -8.89
CA CYS A 180 -1.81 4.16 -8.19
C CYS A 180 -0.37 4.07 -8.74
N PRO A 181 0.19 5.14 -9.34
CA PRO A 181 1.54 5.11 -9.88
C PRO A 181 2.60 5.00 -8.76
N LEU A 182 2.36 5.63 -7.60
CA LEU A 182 3.23 5.44 -6.43
C LEU A 182 3.27 3.97 -6.01
N GLY A 183 2.11 3.30 -5.94
CA GLY A 183 2.03 1.87 -5.63
C GLY A 183 2.80 1.01 -6.64
N GLY A 184 2.83 1.41 -7.90
CA GLY A 184 3.67 0.81 -8.95
C GLY A 184 5.17 0.96 -8.65
N ALA A 185 5.62 2.18 -8.38
CA ALA A 185 7.03 2.49 -8.06
C ALA A 185 7.51 1.75 -6.81
N LEU A 186 6.73 1.82 -5.70
CA LEU A 186 7.09 1.13 -4.46
C LEU A 186 7.10 -0.39 -4.61
N SER A 187 6.21 -0.95 -5.43
CA SER A 187 6.20 -2.38 -5.72
C SER A 187 7.46 -2.83 -6.49
N LEU A 188 7.97 -2.01 -7.42
CA LEU A 188 9.23 -2.30 -8.11
C LEU A 188 10.41 -2.31 -7.13
N VAL A 189 10.52 -1.30 -6.27
CA VAL A 189 11.56 -1.23 -5.24
C VAL A 189 11.43 -2.37 -4.21
N SER A 190 10.19 -2.79 -3.89
CA SER A 190 9.93 -3.88 -2.95
C SER A 190 10.50 -5.25 -3.40
N HIS A 191 10.88 -5.42 -4.66
CA HIS A 191 11.55 -6.64 -5.11
C HIS A 191 12.90 -6.85 -4.42
N VAL A 192 13.58 -5.76 -4.07
CA VAL A 192 14.89 -5.77 -3.40
C VAL A 192 14.81 -5.36 -1.93
N SER A 193 13.60 -5.23 -1.37
CA SER A 193 13.41 -4.81 0.02
C SER A 193 14.03 -5.80 1.02
N LEU A 194 14.57 -5.25 2.11
CA LEU A 194 15.25 -6.02 3.15
C LEU A 194 14.27 -6.81 4.02
N LEU A 195 13.10 -6.25 4.31
CA LEU A 195 12.07 -6.90 5.13
C LEU A 195 10.91 -7.37 4.25
N ARG A 196 10.56 -8.66 4.38
CA ARG A 196 9.42 -9.25 3.66
C ARG A 196 8.71 -10.28 4.53
N ILE A 197 7.43 -10.48 4.27
CA ILE A 197 6.67 -11.53 4.94
C ILE A 197 7.03 -12.87 4.30
N ARG A 198 7.45 -13.81 5.14
CA ARG A 198 7.79 -15.18 4.75
C ARG A 198 6.74 -16.12 5.27
N ARG A 199 6.41 -17.13 4.46
CA ARG A 199 5.58 -18.27 4.83
C ARG A 199 6.47 -19.50 5.02
N THR A 200 6.32 -20.18 6.16
CA THR A 200 6.97 -21.47 6.44
C THR A 200 6.00 -22.60 6.13
N GLU A 201 6.28 -23.35 5.07
CA GLU A 201 5.37 -24.40 4.56
C GLU A 201 5.15 -25.52 5.56
N SER A 202 6.17 -25.92 6.30
CA SER A 202 6.09 -27.01 7.30
C SER A 202 5.12 -26.71 8.44
N THR A 203 4.98 -25.43 8.82
CA THR A 203 4.10 -25.01 9.93
C THR A 203 2.71 -24.58 9.40
N CYS A 204 2.61 -24.21 8.13
CA CYS A 204 1.38 -23.71 7.51
C CYS A 204 0.43 -24.84 7.11
N LYS A 205 -0.84 -24.79 7.56
CA LYS A 205 -1.89 -25.73 7.16
C LYS A 205 -2.70 -25.30 5.94
N SER A 206 -2.32 -24.21 5.26
CA SER A 206 -3.04 -23.65 4.08
C SER A 206 -4.53 -23.42 4.31
N CYS A 207 -4.92 -23.03 5.53
CA CYS A 207 -6.32 -22.81 5.93
C CYS A 207 -6.95 -21.50 5.39
N ALA A 208 -6.17 -20.68 4.66
CA ALA A 208 -6.57 -19.41 4.05
C ALA A 208 -7.10 -18.32 5.01
N LEU A 209 -7.02 -18.51 6.35
CA LEU A 209 -7.44 -17.50 7.32
C LEU A 209 -6.66 -16.18 7.18
N CYS A 210 -5.38 -16.26 6.82
CA CYS A 210 -4.51 -15.11 6.60
C CYS A 210 -4.83 -14.32 5.31
N ALA A 211 -5.54 -14.91 4.35
CA ALA A 211 -5.95 -14.21 3.13
C ALA A 211 -7.19 -13.34 3.34
N ARG A 212 -8.05 -13.68 4.32
CA ARG A 212 -9.30 -12.95 4.58
C ARG A 212 -9.09 -11.49 4.97
N PRO A 213 -8.19 -11.15 5.91
CA PRO A 213 -7.95 -9.76 6.32
C PRO A 213 -7.05 -9.01 5.33
N CYS A 214 -6.61 -9.61 4.22
CA CYS A 214 -5.69 -8.97 3.30
C CYS A 214 -6.42 -7.89 2.47
N PRO A 215 -6.17 -6.58 2.70
CA PRO A 215 -6.90 -5.51 2.02
C PRO A 215 -6.58 -5.43 0.52
N VAL A 216 -5.45 -6.00 0.10
CA VAL A 216 -5.04 -6.06 -1.31
C VAL A 216 -5.33 -7.41 -1.97
N GLY A 217 -5.97 -8.34 -1.25
CA GLY A 217 -6.45 -9.60 -1.79
C GLY A 217 -5.34 -10.53 -2.29
N ILE A 218 -4.26 -10.69 -1.52
CA ILE A 218 -3.19 -11.63 -1.83
C ILE A 218 -3.55 -12.99 -1.22
N ALA A 219 -3.43 -14.06 -2.01
CA ALA A 219 -3.51 -15.45 -1.53
C ALA A 219 -2.23 -15.82 -0.77
N VAL A 220 -2.14 -15.36 0.49
CA VAL A 220 -0.94 -15.50 1.33
C VAL A 220 -0.63 -16.98 1.60
N GLU A 221 -1.65 -17.83 1.68
CA GLU A 221 -1.54 -19.27 1.87
C GLU A 221 -0.89 -19.99 0.69
N LYS A 222 -0.86 -19.36 -0.49
CA LYS A 222 -0.22 -19.88 -1.71
C LYS A 222 1.19 -19.32 -1.93
N ALA A 223 1.64 -18.41 -1.05
CA ALA A 223 2.97 -17.81 -1.18
C ALA A 223 4.08 -18.86 -0.99
N ALA A 224 5.09 -18.84 -1.86
CA ALA A 224 6.19 -19.80 -1.82
C ALA A 224 7.54 -19.06 -2.00
N PRO A 225 8.38 -19.04 -1.03
CA PRO A 225 8.17 -18.92 0.43
C PRO A 225 7.88 -17.48 0.86
N LEU A 226 8.03 -16.49 -0.06
CA LEU A 226 7.86 -15.07 0.19
C LEU A 226 6.52 -14.58 -0.36
N VAL A 227 5.85 -13.74 0.42
CA VAL A 227 4.63 -13.08 -0.05
C VAL A 227 4.95 -12.13 -1.20
N SER A 228 4.01 -12.00 -2.13
CA SER A 228 4.12 -11.16 -3.33
C SER A 228 4.59 -9.73 -3.02
N THR A 229 5.34 -9.12 -3.95
CA THR A 229 5.76 -7.70 -3.90
C THR A 229 4.58 -6.71 -3.96
N ASN A 230 3.37 -7.21 -4.25
CA ASN A 230 2.14 -6.44 -4.13
C ASN A 230 1.70 -6.25 -2.66
N CYS A 231 2.42 -6.85 -1.71
CA CYS A 231 2.15 -6.72 -0.28
C CYS A 231 2.47 -5.30 0.19
N ILE A 232 1.51 -4.71 0.91
CA ILE A 232 1.64 -3.37 1.51
C ILE A 232 2.19 -3.39 2.94
N GLY A 233 2.67 -4.54 3.42
CA GLY A 233 3.30 -4.66 4.73
C GLY A 233 2.41 -4.36 5.93
N CYS A 234 1.08 -4.50 5.83
CA CYS A 234 0.14 -4.17 6.91
C CYS A 234 0.14 -5.15 8.08
N LEU A 235 0.78 -6.31 7.95
CA LEU A 235 0.94 -7.38 8.94
C LEU A 235 -0.36 -8.05 9.41
N ALA A 236 -1.53 -7.68 8.93
CA ALA A 236 -2.81 -8.26 9.33
C ALA A 236 -2.86 -9.80 9.15
N CYS A 237 -2.20 -10.33 8.13
CA CYS A 237 -2.11 -11.77 7.89
C CYS A 237 -1.25 -12.49 8.95
N VAL A 238 -0.22 -11.82 9.49
CA VAL A 238 0.66 -12.38 10.54
C VAL A 238 -0.10 -12.42 11.86
N GLU A 239 -0.82 -11.36 12.19
CA GLU A 239 -1.61 -11.25 13.41
C GLU A 239 -2.79 -12.25 13.43
N THR A 240 -3.48 -12.41 12.30
CA THR A 240 -4.63 -13.33 12.21
C THR A 240 -4.23 -14.81 12.13
N CYS A 241 -2.96 -15.12 11.89
CA CYS A 241 -2.52 -16.49 11.75
C CYS A 241 -2.52 -17.23 13.10
N PRO A 242 -3.33 -18.29 13.28
CA PRO A 242 -3.42 -19.01 14.57
C PRO A 242 -2.17 -19.85 14.86
N ARG A 243 -1.27 -19.99 13.87
CA ARG A 243 -0.05 -20.76 13.98
C ARG A 243 1.17 -19.84 14.09
N HIS A 244 1.70 -19.70 15.31
CA HIS A 244 2.96 -18.98 15.53
C HIS A 244 4.09 -19.60 14.70
N GLY A 245 4.87 -18.74 14.00
CA GLY A 245 5.97 -19.16 13.13
C GLY A 245 5.57 -19.63 11.72
N ALA A 246 4.27 -19.68 11.38
CA ALA A 246 3.85 -19.98 10.01
C ALA A 246 3.99 -18.77 9.07
N LEU A 247 3.80 -17.57 9.61
CA LEU A 247 4.04 -16.29 8.93
C LEU A 247 4.91 -15.42 9.82
N GLU A 248 6.00 -14.91 9.27
CA GLU A 248 6.95 -14.06 9.99
C GLU A 248 7.53 -12.97 9.08
N VAL A 249 8.00 -11.90 9.67
CA VAL A 249 8.76 -10.87 8.96
C VAL A 249 10.20 -11.36 8.86
N ALA A 250 10.65 -11.65 7.64
CA ALA A 250 11.99 -12.17 7.38
C ALA A 250 12.91 -11.07 6.85
N PHE A 251 14.15 -11.09 7.32
CA PHE A 251 15.22 -10.22 6.83
C PHE A 251 15.92 -10.87 5.63
N MET A 252 15.74 -10.31 4.44
CA MET A 252 16.17 -10.86 3.16
C MET A 252 17.66 -11.17 3.02
N PRO A 253 18.62 -10.36 3.49
CA PRO A 253 20.05 -10.69 3.37
C PRO A 253 20.41 -12.04 3.98
N LYS A 254 19.80 -12.41 5.11
CA LYS A 254 20.01 -13.73 5.71
C LYS A 254 19.46 -14.85 4.83
N TYR A 255 18.30 -14.63 4.20
CA TYR A 255 17.69 -15.60 3.30
C TYR A 255 18.48 -15.74 2.00
N TRP A 256 18.93 -14.63 1.40
CA TRP A 256 19.73 -14.64 0.18
C TRP A 256 21.09 -15.34 0.39
N LEU A 257 21.77 -15.01 1.50
CA LEU A 257 23.01 -15.68 1.91
C LEU A 257 22.81 -17.18 2.18
N SER A 258 21.69 -17.58 2.79
CA SER A 258 21.37 -18.99 3.02
C SER A 258 21.03 -19.71 1.72
N SER A 259 20.36 -19.05 0.77
CA SER A 259 20.07 -19.58 -0.56
C SER A 259 21.35 -19.78 -1.39
N LEU A 260 22.31 -18.85 -1.31
CA LEU A 260 23.61 -19.00 -1.94
C LEU A 260 24.41 -20.16 -1.31
N ARG A 261 24.39 -20.28 0.03
CA ARG A 261 24.98 -21.42 0.72
C ARG A 261 24.29 -22.75 0.40
N GLY A 262 22.97 -22.75 0.23
CA GLY A 262 22.19 -23.96 -0.10
C GLY A 262 22.43 -24.48 -1.51
N LYS A 263 22.94 -23.66 -2.43
CA LYS A 263 23.41 -24.12 -3.74
C LYS A 263 24.75 -24.86 -3.66
N PHE A 264 25.48 -24.72 -2.55
CA PHE A 264 26.76 -25.39 -2.29
C PHE A 264 26.70 -26.45 -1.17
N GLY A 265 25.56 -26.70 -0.54
CA GLY A 265 25.37 -27.70 0.50
C GLY A 265 23.92 -28.10 0.67
N ARG A 266 23.62 -29.41 0.57
CA ARG A 266 22.30 -29.93 0.95
C ARG A 266 21.97 -29.52 2.39
N PRO A 267 20.77 -29.03 2.69
CA PRO A 267 20.37 -28.76 4.06
C PRO A 267 20.17 -30.09 4.77
N SER A 268 21.06 -30.42 5.70
CA SER A 268 20.81 -31.48 6.67
C SER A 268 19.67 -31.08 7.59
N ALA A 269 18.77 -32.02 7.91
CA ALA A 269 17.57 -31.87 8.71
C ALA A 269 17.80 -31.37 10.17
N GLU A 270 19.03 -31.07 10.52
CA GLU A 270 19.47 -30.73 11.89
C GLU A 270 19.40 -29.26 12.26
N ARG A 271 18.99 -28.37 11.33
CA ARG A 271 18.95 -26.92 11.57
C ARG A 271 17.56 -26.34 11.90
N ALA A 272 16.57 -27.20 12.15
CA ALA A 272 15.26 -26.74 12.64
C ALA A 272 15.24 -26.40 14.13
N ALA A 273 16.32 -26.66 14.87
CA ALA A 273 16.39 -26.53 16.33
C ALA A 273 17.12 -25.29 16.86
N SER A 274 17.72 -24.46 15.99
CA SER A 274 18.45 -23.28 16.45
C SER A 274 17.97 -21.99 15.77
N THR A 275 16.71 -21.63 15.97
CA THR A 275 16.22 -20.29 15.68
C THR A 275 16.43 -19.45 16.95
N PRO A 276 17.28 -18.41 16.95
CA PRO A 276 17.34 -17.52 18.08
C PRO A 276 16.03 -16.76 18.22
N ALA A 277 15.63 -16.62 19.49
CA ALA A 277 14.41 -16.04 19.98
C ALA A 277 13.96 -14.77 19.25
N ASN A 278 12.68 -14.77 18.87
CA ASN A 278 11.70 -13.71 18.84
C ASN A 278 12.25 -12.28 18.97
N ILE A 279 12.38 -11.58 17.84
CA ILE A 279 12.09 -10.16 17.85
C ILE A 279 10.56 -10.08 17.88
N THR A 280 9.99 -10.12 19.05
CA THR A 280 8.62 -9.69 19.31
C THR A 280 8.62 -8.17 19.15
N LEU A 281 8.44 -7.71 17.91
CA LEU A 281 8.00 -6.33 17.70
C LEU A 281 6.63 -6.29 18.38
N ALA A 282 6.59 -5.69 19.57
CA ALA A 282 5.33 -5.34 20.23
C ALA A 282 4.60 -4.39 19.27
N VAL A 283 3.68 -4.95 18.49
CA VAL A 283 2.76 -4.16 17.68
C VAL A 283 1.90 -3.40 18.67
N PRO A 284 1.92 -2.06 18.68
CA PRO A 284 1.07 -1.32 19.60
C PRO A 284 -0.38 -1.71 19.35
N ALA A 285 -1.13 -1.96 20.41
CA ALA A 285 -2.53 -2.39 20.42
C ALA A 285 -3.54 -1.41 19.78
N THR A 286 -3.05 -0.41 19.05
CA THR A 286 -3.82 0.67 18.42
C THR A 286 -3.99 0.54 16.92
N VAL A 287 -3.63 -0.61 16.32
CA VAL A 287 -4.09 -0.88 14.96
C VAL A 287 -5.57 -1.23 15.06
N PRO A 288 -6.49 -0.43 14.52
CA PRO A 288 -7.90 -0.78 14.56
C PRO A 288 -8.07 -2.09 13.80
N LEU A 289 -8.37 -3.14 14.53
CA LEU A 289 -8.79 -4.44 13.98
C LEU A 289 -10.13 -4.21 13.26
N PHE A 290 -10.05 -3.90 11.97
CA PHE A 290 -11.21 -3.86 11.10
C PHE A 290 -11.43 -5.23 10.47
N VAL A 291 -11.77 -6.20 11.30
CA VAL A 291 -12.43 -7.44 10.87
C VAL A 291 -13.51 -7.76 11.90
N PRO A 292 -14.79 -7.51 11.63
CA PRO A 292 -15.83 -8.19 12.39
C PRO A 292 -15.71 -9.68 12.07
N VAL A 293 -15.17 -10.44 12.99
CA VAL A 293 -15.30 -11.89 13.02
C VAL A 293 -16.79 -12.16 13.27
N THR A 294 -17.57 -12.33 12.21
CA THR A 294 -18.84 -13.02 12.33
C THR A 294 -18.51 -14.47 12.64
N THR A 295 -18.45 -14.80 13.91
CA THR A 295 -18.56 -16.16 14.42
C THR A 295 -19.91 -16.71 13.96
N LYS A 296 -19.96 -17.33 12.78
CA LYS A 296 -20.96 -18.35 12.53
C LYS A 296 -20.58 -19.52 13.43
N THR A 297 -21.28 -19.60 14.55
CA THR A 297 -21.31 -20.71 15.48
C THR A 297 -21.36 -22.05 14.72
N ALA A 298 -20.45 -22.92 15.09
CA ALA A 298 -20.37 -24.32 14.68
C ALA A 298 -21.52 -25.16 15.31
N ALA A 299 -22.76 -24.71 15.18
CA ALA A 299 -23.94 -25.35 15.77
C ALA A 299 -24.90 -25.96 14.72
N SER A 300 -24.44 -26.22 13.51
CA SER A 300 -25.31 -26.83 12.47
C SER A 300 -24.70 -28.01 11.74
N LEU A 301 -23.79 -28.77 12.39
CA LEU A 301 -23.26 -30.01 11.82
C LEU A 301 -23.54 -31.27 12.66
N GLU A 302 -24.45 -31.19 13.63
CA GLU A 302 -24.84 -32.37 14.45
C GLU A 302 -26.33 -32.73 14.35
N GLN A 303 -26.97 -32.50 13.20
CA GLN A 303 -28.29 -33.08 12.95
C GLN A 303 -28.38 -33.60 11.51
N GLY A 304 -27.94 -34.82 11.30
CA GLY A 304 -28.02 -35.48 9.99
C GLY A 304 -27.55 -36.91 9.99
N GLU A 305 -27.77 -37.68 11.09
CA GLU A 305 -27.71 -39.15 11.08
C GLU A 305 -28.74 -39.71 12.07
N SER A 306 -29.90 -40.05 11.56
CA SER A 306 -30.76 -41.13 11.99
C SER A 306 -31.87 -41.37 10.95
#